data_755fc18553deafab32126c2215759cf7
#
_entry.id   755fc18553deafab32126c2215759cf7
#
_cell.length_a   1.000
_cell.length_b   1.000
_cell.length_c   1.000
_cell.angle_alpha   90.00
_cell.angle_beta   90.00
_cell.angle_gamma   90.00
#
_symmetry.space_group_name_H-M   'P 1'
#
loop_
_entity.id
_entity.type
_entity.pdbx_description
1 polymer ?
#
loop_
_entity_poly.entity_id
_entity_poly.type
_entity_poly.pdbx_seq_one_letter_code
_entity_poly.pdbx_strand_id
1 'polypeptide(L)'
;MNITQAELKIKLDLHLKWLHGETGGERADLSYADLRYADLSSANLSYADLSSANLRYADLRYADLRYADLRYADLPSPTMLLLASWYQVSAKLTLKLMRYDAANHPEPTKFDEWAKGGDCPYADVKWQRCATFQENRELWKPGKATKSALELVLMLFKEKEIKR
;
A
#
# COMPACT_ATOMS: atom_id res chain seq x y z
N MET A 1 -3.43 19.32 -4.24
CA MET A 1 -2.33 20.30 -4.05
C MET A 1 -1.05 19.64 -4.53
N ASN A 2 -0.29 20.27 -5.43
CA ASN A 2 1.01 19.73 -5.84
C ASN A 2 2.01 19.97 -4.71
N ILE A 3 2.65 18.91 -4.26
CA ILE A 3 3.70 18.97 -3.24
C ILE A 3 5.02 18.51 -3.88
N THR A 4 6.08 19.28 -3.67
CA THR A 4 7.41 18.88 -4.12
C THR A 4 8.01 17.84 -3.20
N GLN A 5 8.99 17.07 -3.69
CA GLN A 5 9.68 16.06 -2.85
C GLN A 5 10.40 16.72 -1.65
N ALA A 6 10.87 17.95 -1.80
CA ALA A 6 11.50 18.70 -0.70
C ALA A 6 10.47 19.09 0.38
N GLU A 7 9.32 19.61 -0.01
CA GLU A 7 8.23 19.93 0.92
C GLU A 7 7.68 18.69 1.62
N LEU A 8 7.54 17.58 0.88
CA LEU A 8 7.13 16.33 1.45
C LEU A 8 8.11 15.86 2.53
N LYS A 9 9.41 15.92 2.25
CA LYS A 9 10.45 15.56 3.23
C LYS A 9 10.35 16.41 4.50
N ILE A 10 10.18 17.71 4.36
CA ILE A 10 10.01 18.62 5.53
C ILE A 10 8.79 18.23 6.35
N LYS A 11 7.64 17.95 5.69
CA LYS A 11 6.42 17.51 6.39
C LYS A 11 6.63 16.18 7.12
N LEU A 12 7.35 15.23 6.51
CA LEU A 12 7.66 13.94 7.14
C LEU A 12 8.61 14.09 8.34
N ASP A 13 9.61 14.96 8.24
CA ASP A 13 10.54 15.24 9.35
C ASP A 13 9.80 15.90 10.54
N LEU A 14 8.92 16.86 10.28
CA LEU A 14 8.07 17.47 11.32
C LEU A 14 7.10 16.46 11.93
N HIS A 15 6.54 15.58 11.11
CA HIS A 15 5.66 14.52 11.56
C HIS A 15 6.38 13.52 12.48
N LEU A 16 7.61 13.15 12.13
CA LEU A 16 8.42 12.27 12.96
C LEU A 16 8.68 12.90 14.34
N LYS A 17 9.02 14.20 14.39
CA LYS A 17 9.13 14.95 15.64
C LYS A 17 7.84 14.94 16.45
N TRP A 18 6.70 15.13 15.77
CA TRP A 18 5.39 15.08 16.42
C TRP A 18 5.11 13.70 17.03
N LEU A 19 5.42 12.63 16.32
CA LEU A 19 5.27 11.26 16.82
C LEU A 19 6.13 10.98 18.06
N HIS A 20 7.27 11.64 18.17
CA HIS A 20 8.17 11.52 19.31
C HIS A 20 7.85 12.52 20.43
N GLY A 21 6.88 13.41 20.28
CA GLY A 21 6.54 14.45 21.25
C GLY A 21 7.59 15.56 21.34
N GLU A 22 8.40 15.76 20.31
CA GLU A 22 9.45 16.75 20.25
C GLU A 22 8.87 18.16 19.95
N THR A 23 9.50 19.19 20.55
CA THR A 23 9.12 20.59 20.31
C THR A 23 9.23 20.95 18.83
N GLY A 24 8.20 21.61 18.29
CA GLY A 24 8.13 21.99 16.88
C GLY A 24 7.76 20.84 15.95
N GLY A 25 7.38 19.68 16.48
CA GLY A 25 6.78 18.62 15.69
C GLY A 25 5.35 18.98 15.27
N GLU A 26 4.98 18.63 14.04
CA GLU A 26 3.64 18.84 13.47
C GLU A 26 3.11 17.56 12.86
N ARG A 27 1.86 17.20 13.15
CA ARG A 27 1.20 16.07 12.49
C ARG A 27 1.10 16.33 10.99
N ALA A 28 1.53 15.37 10.17
CA ALA A 28 1.47 15.54 8.72
C ALA A 28 0.02 15.68 8.24
N ASP A 29 -0.29 16.83 7.68
CA ASP A 29 -1.46 17.06 6.85
C ASP A 29 -1.04 16.95 5.38
N LEU A 30 -1.41 15.86 4.76
CA LEU A 30 -1.21 15.53 3.35
C LEU A 30 -2.55 15.36 2.63
N SER A 31 -3.63 15.91 3.22
CA SER A 31 -4.95 15.86 2.63
C SER A 31 -4.96 16.57 1.27
N TYR A 32 -5.68 15.97 0.31
CA TYR A 32 -5.74 16.46 -1.09
C TYR A 32 -4.38 16.61 -1.80
N ALA A 33 -3.29 16.09 -1.24
CA ALA A 33 -1.97 16.16 -1.85
C ALA A 33 -1.89 15.25 -3.08
N ASP A 34 -1.23 15.74 -4.13
CA ASP A 34 -0.82 14.91 -5.25
C ASP A 34 0.52 14.25 -4.92
N LEU A 35 0.45 13.01 -4.50
CA LEU A 35 1.58 12.17 -4.09
C LEU A 35 1.88 11.08 -5.12
N ARG A 36 1.40 11.26 -6.36
CA ARG A 36 1.70 10.31 -7.43
C ARG A 36 3.21 10.20 -7.65
N TYR A 37 3.68 8.97 -7.71
CA TYR A 37 5.10 8.64 -7.86
C TYR A 37 6.01 9.13 -6.71
N ALA A 38 5.45 9.63 -5.61
CA ALA A 38 6.23 10.03 -4.45
C ALA A 38 6.96 8.80 -3.85
N ASP A 39 8.20 9.03 -3.42
CA ASP A 39 8.90 8.06 -2.60
C ASP A 39 8.52 8.28 -1.13
N LEU A 40 7.70 7.38 -0.62
CA LEU A 40 7.26 7.30 0.78
C LEU A 40 7.76 6.00 1.42
N SER A 41 8.76 5.37 0.80
CA SER A 41 9.31 4.12 1.30
C SER A 41 9.92 4.30 2.70
N SER A 42 9.58 3.38 3.60
CA SER A 42 9.97 3.43 5.01
C SER A 42 9.49 4.66 5.80
N ALA A 43 8.62 5.50 5.23
CA ALA A 43 8.08 6.66 5.95
C ALA A 43 7.16 6.21 7.09
N ASN A 44 7.31 6.86 8.26
CA ASN A 44 6.32 6.72 9.31
C ASN A 44 5.20 7.74 9.10
N LEU A 45 4.08 7.27 8.57
CA LEU A 45 2.86 8.04 8.30
C LEU A 45 1.74 7.69 9.29
N SER A 46 2.10 7.06 10.42
CA SER A 46 1.10 6.70 11.42
C SER A 46 0.38 7.95 11.94
N TYR A 47 -0.95 7.88 11.99
CA TYR A 47 -1.81 9.02 12.33
C TYR A 47 -1.80 10.20 11.35
N ALA A 48 -1.06 10.17 10.24
CA ALA A 48 -1.09 11.25 9.25
C ALA A 48 -2.49 11.42 8.63
N ASP A 49 -2.79 12.63 8.17
CA ASP A 49 -3.97 12.88 7.35
C ASP A 49 -3.60 12.75 5.87
N LEU A 50 -4.11 11.73 5.23
CA LEU A 50 -3.97 11.42 3.79
C LEU A 50 -5.33 11.42 3.11
N SER A 51 -6.35 12.03 3.73
CA SER A 51 -7.70 12.05 3.18
C SER A 51 -7.73 12.73 1.81
N SER A 52 -8.38 12.10 0.85
CA SER A 52 -8.44 12.58 -0.55
C SER A 52 -7.08 12.77 -1.24
N ALA A 53 -5.99 12.26 -0.68
CA ALA A 53 -4.67 12.29 -1.33
C ALA A 53 -4.63 11.36 -2.54
N ASN A 54 -3.89 11.74 -3.58
CA ASN A 54 -3.63 10.87 -4.72
C ASN A 54 -2.28 10.15 -4.53
N LEU A 55 -2.35 8.90 -4.09
CA LEU A 55 -1.21 8.02 -3.84
C LEU A 55 -0.95 7.04 -5.02
N ARG A 56 -1.57 7.25 -6.17
CA ARG A 56 -1.40 6.34 -7.32
C ARG A 56 0.07 6.29 -7.72
N TYR A 57 0.61 5.09 -7.82
CA TYR A 57 2.01 4.83 -8.15
C TYR A 57 3.04 5.32 -7.11
N ALA A 58 2.62 5.79 -5.93
CA ALA A 58 3.53 6.10 -4.84
C ALA A 58 4.24 4.83 -4.35
N ASP A 59 5.50 4.98 -3.93
CA ASP A 59 6.24 3.90 -3.29
C ASP A 59 5.97 3.92 -1.79
N LEU A 60 5.21 2.96 -1.31
CA LEU A 60 4.84 2.80 0.10
C LEU A 60 5.54 1.61 0.76
N ARG A 61 6.60 1.07 0.16
CA ARG A 61 7.31 -0.09 0.72
C ARG A 61 7.81 0.22 2.13
N TYR A 62 7.48 -0.67 3.06
CA TYR A 62 7.86 -0.52 4.47
C TYR A 62 7.30 0.74 5.17
N ALA A 63 6.42 1.51 4.54
CA ALA A 63 5.77 2.65 5.17
C ALA A 63 4.85 2.19 6.32
N ASP A 64 4.81 2.97 7.39
CA ASP A 64 3.86 2.77 8.48
C ASP A 64 2.64 3.68 8.31
N LEU A 65 1.50 3.11 7.95
CA LEU A 65 0.24 3.84 7.74
C LEU A 65 -0.79 3.56 8.84
N ARG A 66 -0.35 3.04 9.99
CA ARG A 66 -1.28 2.72 11.09
C ARG A 66 -1.99 3.99 11.56
N TYR A 67 -3.33 3.90 11.69
CA TYR A 67 -4.18 5.01 12.11
C TYR A 67 -4.15 6.25 11.20
N ALA A 68 -3.53 6.16 10.02
CA ALA A 68 -3.60 7.23 9.03
C ALA A 68 -5.03 7.37 8.49
N ASP A 69 -5.46 8.60 8.24
CA ASP A 69 -6.73 8.87 7.58
C ASP A 69 -6.57 8.73 6.06
N LEU A 70 -7.12 7.68 5.49
CA LEU A 70 -7.08 7.39 4.06
C LEU A 70 -8.46 7.50 3.40
N ARG A 71 -9.40 8.19 4.03
CA ARG A 71 -10.75 8.38 3.46
C ARG A 71 -10.64 9.11 2.12
N TYR A 72 -11.29 8.54 1.11
CA TYR A 72 -11.31 9.09 -0.26
C TYR A 72 -9.95 9.20 -0.94
N ALA A 73 -8.89 8.61 -0.37
CA ALA A 73 -7.58 8.60 -1.02
C ALA A 73 -7.57 7.67 -2.25
N ASP A 74 -6.92 8.12 -3.32
CA ASP A 74 -6.59 7.28 -4.47
C ASP A 74 -5.35 6.45 -4.14
N LEU A 75 -5.57 5.19 -3.80
CA LEU A 75 -4.51 4.31 -3.34
C LEU A 75 -3.73 3.67 -4.51
N PRO A 76 -2.44 3.35 -4.30
CA PRO A 76 -1.73 2.44 -5.20
C PRO A 76 -2.44 1.07 -5.22
N SER A 77 -2.02 0.20 -6.16
CA SER A 77 -2.60 -1.14 -6.18
C SER A 77 -2.40 -1.85 -4.82
N PRO A 78 -3.32 -2.73 -4.41
CA PRO A 78 -3.21 -3.47 -3.15
C PRO A 78 -1.91 -4.25 -3.00
N THR A 79 -1.26 -4.64 -4.09
CA THR A 79 0.05 -5.28 -4.05
C THR A 79 1.11 -4.34 -3.50
N MET A 80 1.02 -3.04 -3.79
CA MET A 80 1.91 -2.05 -3.20
C MET A 80 1.67 -1.90 -1.71
N LEU A 81 0.43 -2.09 -1.26
CA LEU A 81 0.08 -2.11 0.16
C LEU A 81 0.61 -3.37 0.87
N LEU A 82 0.70 -4.51 0.18
CA LEU A 82 1.35 -5.71 0.70
C LEU A 82 2.86 -5.50 0.92
N LEU A 83 3.50 -4.66 0.10
CA LEU A 83 4.92 -4.31 0.24
C LEU A 83 5.19 -3.27 1.33
N ALA A 84 4.17 -2.59 1.84
CA ALA A 84 4.26 -1.80 3.06
C ALA A 84 4.52 -2.73 4.27
N SER A 85 4.63 -2.19 5.47
CA SER A 85 4.98 -2.95 6.69
C SER A 85 3.99 -4.08 7.08
N TRP A 86 3.09 -4.48 6.17
CA TRP A 86 1.99 -5.42 6.41
C TRP A 86 2.13 -6.78 5.69
N TYR A 87 3.30 -7.13 5.23
CA TYR A 87 3.52 -8.41 4.53
C TYR A 87 3.21 -9.67 5.38
N GLN A 88 3.03 -9.53 6.69
CA GLN A 88 2.57 -10.61 7.56
C GLN A 88 1.07 -10.51 7.86
N VAL A 89 0.25 -10.68 6.86
CA VAL A 89 -1.21 -10.76 7.00
C VAL A 89 -1.70 -12.20 6.80
N SER A 90 -2.96 -12.46 7.19
CA SER A 90 -3.52 -13.81 7.03
C SER A 90 -3.60 -14.22 5.55
N ALA A 91 -3.44 -15.51 5.29
CA ALA A 91 -3.61 -16.09 3.95
C ALA A 91 -4.96 -15.71 3.30
N LYS A 92 -6.02 -15.56 4.11
CA LYS A 92 -7.34 -15.14 3.63
C LYS A 92 -7.35 -13.71 3.11
N LEU A 93 -6.66 -12.79 3.78
CA LEU A 93 -6.55 -11.39 3.35
C LEU A 93 -5.59 -11.27 2.18
N THR A 94 -4.43 -11.95 2.23
CA THR A 94 -3.48 -12.03 1.11
C THR A 94 -4.19 -12.44 -0.19
N LEU A 95 -4.99 -13.51 -0.16
CA LEU A 95 -5.71 -13.97 -1.35
C LEU A 95 -6.70 -12.91 -1.87
N LYS A 96 -7.36 -12.15 -0.99
CA LYS A 96 -8.27 -11.07 -1.42
C LYS A 96 -7.51 -9.94 -2.10
N LEU A 97 -6.35 -9.56 -1.59
CA LEU A 97 -5.46 -8.55 -2.16
C LEU A 97 -4.96 -8.99 -3.53
N MET A 98 -4.49 -10.24 -3.65
CA MET A 98 -4.05 -10.81 -4.93
C MET A 98 -5.16 -10.82 -5.97
N ARG A 99 -6.39 -11.19 -5.60
CA ARG A 99 -7.55 -11.18 -6.51
C ARG A 99 -7.93 -9.78 -6.96
N TYR A 100 -7.86 -8.81 -6.06
CA TYR A 100 -8.11 -7.42 -6.42
C TYR A 100 -7.07 -6.93 -7.43
N ASP A 101 -5.81 -7.21 -7.18
CA ASP A 101 -4.71 -6.80 -8.04
C ASP A 101 -4.80 -7.46 -9.42
N ALA A 102 -5.09 -8.77 -9.46
CA ALA A 102 -5.32 -9.50 -10.70
C ALA A 102 -6.50 -8.93 -11.52
N ALA A 103 -7.60 -8.57 -10.85
CA ALA A 103 -8.76 -7.99 -11.53
C ALA A 103 -8.50 -6.59 -12.12
N ASN A 104 -7.52 -5.87 -11.60
CA ASN A 104 -7.11 -4.55 -12.09
C ASN A 104 -5.85 -4.59 -12.98
N HIS A 105 -5.31 -5.79 -13.23
CA HIS A 105 -4.18 -5.96 -14.15
C HIS A 105 -4.66 -5.95 -15.61
N PRO A 106 -3.88 -5.39 -16.56
CA PRO A 106 -4.22 -5.42 -17.98
C PRO A 106 -4.46 -6.82 -18.54
N GLU A 107 -3.77 -7.81 -17.99
CA GLU A 107 -3.85 -9.22 -18.42
C GLU A 107 -4.15 -10.14 -17.21
N PRO A 108 -5.39 -10.15 -16.70
CA PRO A 108 -5.72 -10.88 -15.48
C PRO A 108 -5.56 -12.40 -15.60
N THR A 109 -5.67 -12.96 -16.80
CA THR A 109 -5.51 -14.39 -17.07
C THR A 109 -4.08 -14.89 -16.82
N LYS A 110 -3.07 -14.03 -16.93
CA LYS A 110 -1.67 -14.38 -16.64
C LYS A 110 -1.45 -14.85 -15.19
N PHE A 111 -2.31 -14.46 -14.26
CA PHE A 111 -2.22 -14.94 -12.87
C PHE A 111 -2.51 -16.43 -12.74
N ASP A 112 -3.40 -16.98 -13.56
CA ASP A 112 -3.71 -18.41 -13.55
C ASP A 112 -2.60 -19.24 -14.22
N GLU A 113 -1.93 -18.69 -15.24
CA GLU A 113 -0.75 -19.28 -15.87
C GLU A 113 0.45 -19.27 -14.91
N TRP A 114 0.69 -18.13 -14.28
CA TRP A 114 1.72 -17.99 -13.25
C TRP A 114 1.52 -18.98 -12.09
N ALA A 115 0.30 -19.16 -11.61
CA ALA A 115 0.01 -20.12 -10.54
C ALA A 115 0.38 -21.56 -10.90
N LYS A 116 0.36 -21.90 -12.18
CA LYS A 116 0.75 -23.21 -12.72
C LYS A 116 2.25 -23.36 -13.02
N GLY A 117 3.05 -22.35 -12.66
CA GLY A 117 4.51 -22.36 -12.86
C GLY A 117 5.01 -21.44 -13.96
N GLY A 118 4.11 -20.67 -14.61
CA GLY A 118 4.48 -19.66 -15.61
C GLY A 118 5.16 -18.42 -15.01
N ASP A 119 5.48 -17.48 -15.88
CA ASP A 119 6.14 -16.23 -15.51
C ASP A 119 5.23 -15.34 -14.65
N CYS A 120 5.86 -14.52 -13.79
CA CYS A 120 5.14 -13.58 -12.95
C CYS A 120 4.46 -12.50 -13.81
N PRO A 121 3.17 -12.20 -13.63
CA PRO A 121 2.48 -11.15 -14.37
C PRO A 121 3.12 -9.76 -14.28
N TYR A 122 4.00 -9.55 -13.31
CA TYR A 122 4.72 -8.31 -13.09
C TYR A 122 6.21 -8.37 -13.43
N ALA A 123 6.65 -9.42 -14.12
CA ALA A 123 8.07 -9.59 -14.48
C ALA A 123 8.63 -8.38 -15.23
N ASP A 124 7.82 -7.77 -16.10
CA ASP A 124 8.22 -6.65 -16.94
C ASP A 124 8.15 -5.28 -16.24
N VAL A 125 7.52 -5.19 -15.06
CA VAL A 125 7.17 -3.89 -14.48
C VAL A 125 7.98 -3.55 -13.24
N LYS A 126 8.14 -4.46 -12.31
CA LYS A 126 9.00 -4.28 -11.11
C LYS A 126 9.18 -5.64 -10.42
N TRP A 127 10.37 -6.14 -10.43
CA TRP A 127 10.78 -7.42 -9.83
C TRP A 127 10.34 -7.59 -8.35
N GLN A 128 10.16 -6.51 -7.59
CA GLN A 128 9.72 -6.55 -6.20
C GLN A 128 8.27 -6.99 -6.03
N ARG A 129 7.35 -6.57 -6.93
CA ARG A 129 5.99 -7.10 -6.96
C ARG A 129 6.00 -8.60 -7.26
N CYS A 130 6.85 -8.99 -8.20
CA CYS A 130 7.03 -10.38 -8.54
C CYS A 130 7.47 -11.21 -7.33
N ALA A 131 8.43 -10.74 -6.52
CA ALA A 131 8.88 -11.44 -5.34
C ALA A 131 7.73 -11.70 -4.34
N THR A 132 6.95 -10.68 -4.00
CA THR A 132 5.81 -10.81 -3.06
C THR A 132 4.74 -11.78 -3.59
N PHE A 133 4.41 -11.73 -4.88
CA PHE A 133 3.50 -12.71 -5.48
C PHE A 133 4.09 -14.11 -5.45
N GLN A 134 5.38 -14.25 -5.73
CA GLN A 134 6.08 -15.53 -5.75
C GLN A 134 6.06 -16.22 -4.38
N GLU A 135 6.30 -15.46 -3.30
CA GLU A 135 6.22 -15.95 -1.92
C GLU A 135 4.83 -16.46 -1.54
N ASN A 136 3.78 -15.94 -2.19
CA ASN A 136 2.39 -16.28 -1.90
C ASN A 136 1.72 -17.09 -3.02
N ARG A 137 2.48 -17.63 -3.96
CA ARG A 137 1.95 -18.36 -5.13
C ARG A 137 1.01 -19.48 -4.73
N GLU A 138 1.34 -20.24 -3.71
CA GLU A 138 0.54 -21.37 -3.22
C GLU A 138 -0.85 -20.96 -2.69
N LEU A 139 -1.00 -19.71 -2.26
CA LEU A 139 -2.27 -19.17 -1.79
C LEU A 139 -3.21 -18.78 -2.95
N TRP A 140 -2.69 -18.67 -4.17
CA TRP A 140 -3.50 -18.24 -5.31
C TRP A 140 -4.61 -19.21 -5.62
N LYS A 141 -5.82 -18.68 -5.69
CA LYS A 141 -7.01 -19.38 -6.20
C LYS A 141 -7.79 -18.41 -7.08
N PRO A 142 -8.10 -18.77 -8.32
CA PRO A 142 -8.91 -17.96 -9.22
C PRO A 142 -10.21 -17.50 -8.55
N GLY A 143 -10.66 -16.30 -8.88
CA GLY A 143 -11.92 -15.78 -8.36
C GLY A 143 -12.04 -14.27 -8.52
N LYS A 144 -13.27 -13.79 -8.38
CA LYS A 144 -13.58 -12.35 -8.52
C LYS A 144 -13.02 -11.56 -7.34
N ALA A 145 -12.57 -10.33 -7.60
CA ALA A 145 -12.38 -9.33 -6.57
C ALA A 145 -13.74 -8.98 -5.94
N THR A 146 -13.85 -9.11 -4.63
CA THR A 146 -15.10 -8.88 -3.90
C THR A 146 -15.06 -7.64 -3.02
N LYS A 147 -13.93 -6.95 -3.00
CA LYS A 147 -13.65 -5.81 -2.14
C LYS A 147 -13.03 -4.66 -2.93
N SER A 148 -13.38 -3.44 -2.57
CA SER A 148 -12.72 -2.23 -3.06
C SER A 148 -11.33 -2.06 -2.43
N ALA A 149 -10.49 -1.21 -3.02
CA ALA A 149 -9.17 -0.88 -2.46
C ALA A 149 -9.28 -0.38 -1.01
N LEU A 150 -10.21 0.54 -0.74
CA LEU A 150 -10.42 1.08 0.60
C LEU A 150 -10.83 0.01 1.62
N GLU A 151 -11.76 -0.88 1.26
CA GLU A 151 -12.16 -1.98 2.15
C GLU A 151 -10.99 -2.90 2.47
N LEU A 152 -10.10 -3.18 1.50
CA LEU A 152 -8.92 -4.00 1.71
C LEU A 152 -7.92 -3.32 2.64
N VAL A 153 -7.71 -2.01 2.51
CA VAL A 153 -6.87 -1.23 3.42
C VAL A 153 -7.42 -1.28 4.85
N LEU A 154 -8.72 -1.03 5.03
CA LEU A 154 -9.36 -1.12 6.34
C LEU A 154 -9.25 -2.53 6.96
N MET A 155 -9.31 -3.56 6.12
CA MET A 155 -9.08 -4.94 6.58
C MET A 155 -7.63 -5.18 7.01
N LEU A 156 -6.66 -4.62 6.30
CA LEU A 156 -5.24 -4.65 6.66
C LEU A 156 -5.01 -4.00 8.03
N PHE A 157 -5.53 -2.80 8.23
CA PHE A 157 -5.44 -2.10 9.52
C PHE A 157 -6.04 -2.93 10.66
N LYS A 158 -7.26 -3.44 10.45
CA LYS A 158 -7.95 -4.24 11.46
C LYS A 158 -7.18 -5.51 11.81
N GLU A 159 -6.61 -6.19 10.82
CA GLU A 159 -5.85 -7.42 11.05
C GLU A 159 -4.53 -7.15 11.80
N LYS A 160 -3.91 -5.99 11.58
CA LYS A 160 -2.71 -5.59 12.31
C LYS A 160 -2.98 -5.24 13.78
N GLU A 161 -4.10 -4.61 14.06
CA GLU A 161 -4.51 -4.28 15.45
C GLU A 161 -4.76 -5.53 16.28
N ILE A 162 -5.29 -6.59 15.67
CA ILE A 162 -5.58 -7.88 16.35
C ILE A 162 -4.30 -8.64 16.72
N LYS A 163 -3.19 -8.38 16.03
CA LYS A 163 -1.91 -9.06 16.27
C LYS A 163 -0.99 -8.37 17.29
N ARG A 164 -1.46 -7.31 17.91
CA ARG A 164 -0.80 -6.63 19.03
C ARG A 164 -1.39 -7.09 20.35
#